data_0999334acb191f3fcb54e97857f1ea3c
#
_entry.id   0999334acb191f3fcb54e97857f1ea3c
#
_cell.length_a   1.000
_cell.length_b   1.000
_cell.length_c   1.000
_cell.angle_alpha   90.00
_cell.angle_beta   90.00
_cell.angle_gamma   90.00
#
_symmetry.space_group_name_H-M   'P 1'
#
loop_
_entity.id
_entity.type
_entity.pdbx_description
1 polymer ?
#
loop_
_entity_poly.entity_id
_entity_poly.type
_entity_poly.pdbx_seq_one_letter_code
_entity_poly.pdbx_strand_id
1 'polypeptide(L)'
;MESKRQVVVTNRALSLMLFGAIGILLFMHILGTAWSIHNDFEVDRFTWFFDFGLENNLPALFSFSLLFLSGLVLTLIAHATRSAGERFAGHWLVLGLVFVFLALDESLQIHEAVGDALQGKFDTKGILYFAWVAPYAVAVAALGLIYIPFFRDLDSRTRNGFFIAAAVYLTGAVGMELIEGAIAESCGEPCWPFVFLVTIEETMEMLGVALFIRAQIAYLGDPQRKLSFVFQ
;
A
#
# COMPACT_ATOMS: atom_id res chain seq x y z
N MET A 1 5.07 1.37 43.78
CA MET A 1 5.77 1.74 42.53
C MET A 1 5.44 0.65 41.50
N GLU A 2 4.40 0.85 40.70
CA GLU A 2 4.10 -0.07 39.60
C GLU A 2 5.12 0.13 38.51
N SER A 3 5.88 -0.93 38.22
CA SER A 3 6.79 -0.99 37.08
C SER A 3 5.94 -0.97 35.80
N LYS A 4 5.81 0.18 35.16
CA LYS A 4 5.21 0.28 33.80
C LYS A 4 6.09 -0.54 32.86
N ARG A 5 5.61 -1.72 32.46
CA ARG A 5 6.24 -2.51 31.41
C ARG A 5 6.15 -1.69 30.11
N GLN A 6 7.28 -1.15 29.68
CA GLN A 6 7.39 -0.52 28.35
C GLN A 6 7.64 -1.62 27.34
N VAL A 7 6.73 -1.79 26.40
CA VAL A 7 6.96 -2.64 25.20
C VAL A 7 7.71 -1.76 24.19
N VAL A 8 9.00 -1.99 24.05
CA VAL A 8 9.82 -1.29 23.05
C VAL A 8 9.83 -2.12 21.77
N VAL A 9 9.01 -1.75 20.81
CA VAL A 9 9.09 -2.32 19.45
C VAL A 9 10.24 -1.64 18.71
N THR A 10 11.32 -2.38 18.48
CA THR A 10 12.44 -1.85 17.70
C THR A 10 12.09 -1.83 16.21
N ASN A 11 12.56 -0.81 15.47
CA ASN A 11 12.41 -0.76 14.01
C ASN A 11 12.89 -2.04 13.30
N ARG A 12 13.88 -2.74 13.87
CA ARG A 12 14.39 -4.00 13.33
C ARG A 12 13.37 -5.13 13.49
N ALA A 13 12.76 -5.28 14.67
CA ALA A 13 11.77 -6.32 14.92
C ALA A 13 10.53 -6.11 14.03
N LEU A 14 10.04 -4.86 13.96
CA LEU A 14 8.93 -4.51 13.06
C LEU A 14 9.25 -4.85 11.59
N SER A 15 10.43 -4.45 11.10
CA SER A 15 10.84 -4.76 9.73
C SER A 15 10.90 -6.27 9.48
N LEU A 16 11.46 -7.06 10.41
CA LEU A 16 11.51 -8.51 10.28
C LEU A 16 10.11 -9.15 10.23
N MET A 17 9.17 -8.63 11.03
CA MET A 17 7.77 -9.11 11.03
C MET A 17 7.07 -8.77 9.70
N LEU A 18 7.16 -7.53 9.23
CA LEU A 18 6.47 -7.09 8.01
C LEU A 18 7.04 -7.78 6.77
N PHE A 19 8.35 -7.70 6.56
CA PHE A 19 8.98 -8.32 5.39
C PHE A 19 8.96 -9.85 5.46
N GLY A 20 9.02 -10.45 6.66
CA GLY A 20 8.84 -11.88 6.84
C GLY A 20 7.44 -12.35 6.48
N ALA A 21 6.40 -11.61 6.87
CA ALA A 21 5.01 -11.90 6.49
C ALA A 21 4.81 -11.80 4.97
N ILE A 22 5.32 -10.73 4.33
CA ILE A 22 5.28 -10.59 2.87
C ILE A 22 5.99 -11.76 2.19
N GLY A 23 7.18 -12.13 2.66
CA GLY A 23 7.92 -13.27 2.11
C GLY A 23 7.19 -14.61 2.24
N ILE A 24 6.49 -14.83 3.35
CA ILE A 24 5.65 -16.04 3.55
C ILE A 24 4.45 -16.02 2.61
N LEU A 25 3.73 -14.89 2.50
CA LEU A 25 2.58 -14.77 1.60
C LEU A 25 3.00 -14.99 0.14
N LEU A 26 4.08 -14.34 -0.30
CA LEU A 26 4.64 -14.52 -1.63
C LEU A 26 5.04 -15.97 -1.91
N PHE A 27 5.68 -16.64 -0.94
CA PHE A 27 6.05 -18.05 -1.09
C PHE A 27 4.80 -18.94 -1.24
N MET A 28 3.77 -18.73 -0.43
CA MET A 28 2.52 -19.49 -0.52
C MET A 28 1.76 -19.21 -1.82
N HIS A 29 1.74 -17.93 -2.26
CA HIS A 29 1.19 -17.55 -3.55
C HIS A 29 1.90 -18.27 -4.71
N ILE A 30 3.23 -18.24 -4.75
CA ILE A 30 4.01 -18.92 -5.79
C ILE A 30 3.71 -20.43 -5.83
N LEU A 31 3.55 -21.08 -4.68
CA LEU A 31 3.19 -22.50 -4.63
C LEU A 31 1.81 -22.75 -5.21
N GLY A 32 0.80 -21.96 -4.83
CA GLY A 32 -0.56 -22.07 -5.34
C GLY A 32 -0.63 -21.78 -6.84
N THR A 33 0.01 -20.70 -7.26
CA THR A 33 0.08 -20.29 -8.68
C THR A 33 0.77 -21.35 -9.55
N ALA A 34 1.89 -21.92 -9.10
CA ALA A 34 2.58 -23.00 -9.84
C ALA A 34 1.69 -24.23 -9.98
N TRP A 35 0.93 -24.58 -8.95
CA TRP A 35 -0.07 -25.65 -9.01
C TRP A 35 -1.20 -25.30 -9.98
N SER A 36 -1.75 -24.10 -9.91
CA SER A 36 -2.84 -23.63 -10.77
C SER A 36 -2.43 -23.65 -12.26
N ILE A 37 -1.27 -23.09 -12.60
CA ILE A 37 -0.75 -23.11 -13.98
C ILE A 37 -0.58 -24.55 -14.50
N HIS A 38 -0.12 -25.47 -13.65
CA HIS A 38 0.03 -26.89 -14.02
C HIS A 38 -1.34 -27.58 -14.26
N ASN A 39 -2.41 -27.08 -13.69
CA ASN A 39 -3.77 -27.62 -13.81
C ASN A 39 -4.69 -26.67 -14.62
N ASP A 40 -4.20 -26.13 -15.73
CA ASP A 40 -4.97 -25.28 -16.65
C ASP A 40 -5.69 -24.10 -15.99
N PHE A 41 -5.01 -23.45 -15.04
CA PHE A 41 -5.51 -22.33 -14.23
C PHE A 41 -6.70 -22.67 -13.33
N GLU A 42 -6.86 -23.94 -12.94
CA GLU A 42 -7.81 -24.27 -11.88
C GLU A 42 -7.41 -23.59 -10.56
N VAL A 43 -8.41 -23.06 -9.87
CA VAL A 43 -8.22 -22.41 -8.57
C VAL A 43 -8.85 -23.30 -7.48
N ASP A 44 -8.02 -24.03 -6.78
CA ASP A 44 -8.43 -24.77 -5.60
C ASP A 44 -8.52 -23.86 -4.36
N ARG A 45 -8.96 -24.44 -3.23
CA ARG A 45 -9.12 -23.68 -1.99
C ARG A 45 -7.81 -23.09 -1.45
N PHE A 46 -6.70 -23.78 -1.63
CA PHE A 46 -5.36 -23.30 -1.20
C PHE A 46 -4.90 -22.15 -2.10
N THR A 47 -4.99 -22.33 -3.41
CA THR A 47 -4.65 -21.29 -4.40
C THR A 47 -5.48 -20.05 -4.12
N TRP A 48 -6.82 -20.14 -4.03
CA TRP A 48 -7.68 -19.01 -3.73
C TRP A 48 -7.25 -18.27 -2.45
N PHE A 49 -6.90 -19.01 -1.39
CA PHE A 49 -6.60 -18.41 -0.08
C PHE A 49 -5.32 -17.59 -0.06
N PHE A 50 -4.36 -17.88 -0.97
CA PHE A 50 -3.07 -17.20 -1.07
C PHE A 50 -2.85 -16.48 -2.41
N ASP A 51 -3.82 -16.46 -3.31
CA ASP A 51 -3.68 -15.81 -4.61
C ASP A 51 -3.64 -14.30 -4.46
N PHE A 52 -2.62 -13.67 -5.07
CA PHE A 52 -2.47 -12.22 -5.05
C PHE A 52 -3.44 -11.52 -5.99
N GLY A 53 -3.81 -12.15 -7.09
CA GLY A 53 -4.77 -11.59 -8.05
C GLY A 53 -6.25 -11.80 -7.68
N LEU A 54 -6.53 -12.29 -6.47
CA LEU A 54 -7.90 -12.49 -6.00
C LEU A 54 -8.16 -11.73 -4.70
N GLU A 55 -9.33 -11.16 -4.63
CA GLU A 55 -9.80 -10.40 -3.47
C GLU A 55 -10.45 -11.29 -2.38
N ASN A 56 -10.70 -10.68 -1.19
CA ASN A 56 -11.38 -11.33 -0.06
C ASN A 56 -10.66 -12.57 0.48
N ASN A 57 -9.33 -12.58 0.42
CA ASN A 57 -8.46 -13.64 0.87
C ASN A 57 -7.39 -13.12 1.87
N LEU A 58 -6.40 -13.94 2.20
CA LEU A 58 -5.39 -13.56 3.20
C LEU A 58 -4.43 -12.46 2.72
N PRO A 59 -3.90 -12.45 1.49
CA PRO A 59 -3.12 -11.34 0.95
C PRO A 59 -3.88 -10.01 0.98
N ALA A 60 -5.09 -9.94 0.43
CA ALA A 60 -5.92 -8.73 0.43
C ALA A 60 -6.20 -8.22 1.86
N LEU A 61 -6.50 -9.12 2.82
CA LEU A 61 -6.64 -8.73 4.23
C LEU A 61 -5.34 -8.19 4.81
N PHE A 62 -4.20 -8.71 4.39
CA PHE A 62 -2.89 -8.22 4.84
C PHE A 62 -2.58 -6.84 4.25
N SER A 63 -2.80 -6.61 2.95
CA SER A 63 -2.66 -5.31 2.28
C SER A 63 -3.58 -4.27 2.92
N PHE A 64 -4.87 -4.57 3.11
CA PHE A 64 -5.78 -3.75 3.89
C PHE A 64 -5.21 -3.38 5.27
N SER A 65 -4.71 -4.37 6.00
CA SER A 65 -4.19 -4.18 7.36
C SER A 65 -2.96 -3.26 7.39
N LEU A 66 -2.07 -3.37 6.40
CA LEU A 66 -0.91 -2.50 6.27
C LEU A 66 -1.33 -1.06 5.98
N LEU A 67 -2.21 -0.85 5.02
CA LEU A 67 -2.73 0.48 4.66
C LEU A 67 -3.45 1.13 5.85
N PHE A 68 -4.34 0.38 6.50
CA PHE A 68 -5.08 0.86 7.65
C PHE A 68 -4.17 1.22 8.83
N LEU A 69 -3.20 0.36 9.16
CA LEU A 69 -2.19 0.62 10.20
C LEU A 69 -1.39 1.88 9.87
N SER A 70 -0.96 2.05 8.62
CA SER A 70 -0.27 3.24 8.16
C SER A 70 -1.12 4.50 8.39
N GLY A 71 -2.41 4.46 8.02
CA GLY A 71 -3.36 5.55 8.27
C GLY A 71 -3.52 5.89 9.74
N LEU A 72 -3.60 4.90 10.62
CA LEU A 72 -3.65 5.10 12.07
C LEU A 72 -2.37 5.76 12.60
N VAL A 73 -1.20 5.29 12.18
CA VAL A 73 0.08 5.88 12.62
C VAL A 73 0.19 7.34 12.16
N LEU A 74 -0.21 7.66 10.93
CA LEU A 74 -0.24 9.04 10.42
C LEU A 74 -1.18 9.93 11.23
N THR A 75 -2.34 9.41 11.61
CA THR A 75 -3.31 10.13 12.46
C THR A 75 -2.74 10.40 13.84
N LEU A 76 -2.00 9.45 14.42
CA LEU A 76 -1.27 9.65 15.68
C LEU A 76 -0.18 10.71 15.53
N ILE A 77 0.57 10.70 14.43
CA ILE A 77 1.57 11.75 14.13
C ILE A 77 0.88 13.12 14.02
N ALA A 78 -0.24 13.20 13.31
CA ALA A 78 -1.02 14.44 13.18
C ALA A 78 -1.45 15.00 14.53
N HIS A 79 -1.95 14.13 15.42
CA HIS A 79 -2.35 14.52 16.78
C HIS A 79 -1.16 15.03 17.60
N ALA A 80 -0.04 14.31 17.56
CA ALA A 80 1.17 14.70 18.30
C ALA A 80 1.75 16.03 17.77
N THR A 81 1.85 16.21 16.44
CA THR A 81 2.30 17.43 15.77
C THR A 81 1.40 18.62 16.13
N ARG A 82 0.07 18.40 16.13
CA ARG A 82 -0.90 19.43 16.53
C ARG A 82 -0.75 19.85 18.00
N SER A 83 -0.59 18.88 18.89
CA SER A 83 -0.41 19.10 20.32
C SER A 83 0.89 19.84 20.64
N ALA A 84 1.94 19.63 19.83
CA ALA A 84 3.21 20.34 19.92
C ALA A 84 3.17 21.75 19.30
N GLY A 85 2.08 22.15 18.65
CA GLY A 85 1.99 23.42 17.92
C GLY A 85 2.84 23.50 16.68
N GLU A 86 3.28 22.33 16.15
CA GLU A 86 4.12 22.25 14.96
C GLU A 86 3.32 22.46 13.66
N ARG A 87 4.00 22.84 12.60
CA ARG A 87 3.40 23.05 11.28
C ARG A 87 2.97 21.73 10.65
N PHE A 88 2.07 21.80 9.68
CA PHE A 88 1.66 20.68 8.85
C PHE A 88 0.89 19.53 9.55
N ALA A 89 0.38 19.73 10.79
CA ALA A 89 -0.49 18.73 11.44
C ALA A 89 -1.70 18.32 10.55
N GLY A 90 -2.26 19.29 9.80
CA GLY A 90 -3.33 19.02 8.84
C GLY A 90 -2.89 18.13 7.67
N HIS A 91 -1.66 18.27 7.19
CA HIS A 91 -1.12 17.41 6.11
C HIS A 91 -0.96 15.96 6.59
N TRP A 92 -0.45 15.78 7.82
CA TRP A 92 -0.37 14.45 8.43
C TRP A 92 -1.74 13.78 8.54
N LEU A 93 -2.76 14.56 8.97
CA LEU A 93 -4.12 14.03 9.09
C LEU A 93 -4.71 13.66 7.73
N VAL A 94 -4.60 14.54 6.73
CA VAL A 94 -5.12 14.27 5.39
C VAL A 94 -4.43 13.05 4.77
N LEU A 95 -3.10 12.93 4.94
CA LEU A 95 -2.39 11.73 4.48
C LEU A 95 -2.88 10.46 5.19
N GLY A 96 -3.15 10.55 6.50
CA GLY A 96 -3.75 9.45 7.26
C GLY A 96 -5.11 9.04 6.73
N LEU A 97 -5.97 10.00 6.40
CA LEU A 97 -7.29 9.74 5.80
C LEU A 97 -7.18 9.14 4.39
N VAL A 98 -6.19 9.57 3.59
CA VAL A 98 -5.89 8.95 2.29
C VAL A 98 -5.55 7.47 2.46
N PHE A 99 -4.69 7.12 3.41
CA PHE A 99 -4.33 5.71 3.66
C PHE A 99 -5.50 4.88 4.21
N VAL A 100 -6.38 5.46 5.02
CA VAL A 100 -7.63 4.80 5.43
C VAL A 100 -8.55 4.61 4.24
N PHE A 101 -8.65 5.59 3.34
CA PHE A 101 -9.40 5.45 2.10
C PHE A 101 -8.82 4.33 1.22
N LEU A 102 -7.51 4.28 1.01
CA LEU A 102 -6.86 3.21 0.24
C LEU A 102 -7.10 1.83 0.88
N ALA A 103 -7.10 1.72 2.21
CA ALA A 103 -7.47 0.48 2.88
C ALA A 103 -8.92 0.06 2.60
N LEU A 104 -9.85 1.01 2.58
CA LEU A 104 -11.25 0.72 2.22
C LEU A 104 -11.39 0.39 0.74
N ASP A 105 -10.64 1.06 -0.12
CA ASP A 105 -10.58 0.81 -1.56
C ASP A 105 -10.14 -0.63 -1.85
N GLU A 106 -9.07 -1.08 -1.20
CA GLU A 106 -8.56 -2.46 -1.24
C GLU A 106 -9.61 -3.49 -0.83
N SER A 107 -10.35 -3.23 0.25
CA SER A 107 -11.34 -4.20 0.77
C SER A 107 -12.68 -4.15 0.05
N LEU A 108 -13.06 -3.01 -0.52
CA LEU A 108 -14.36 -2.78 -1.15
C LEU A 108 -14.28 -2.73 -2.67
N GLN A 109 -13.08 -2.90 -3.26
CA GLN A 109 -12.87 -2.90 -4.71
C GLN A 109 -13.42 -1.64 -5.39
N ILE A 110 -13.21 -0.46 -4.74
CA ILE A 110 -13.76 0.80 -5.24
C ILE A 110 -13.12 1.17 -6.58
N HIS A 111 -11.80 0.99 -6.70
CA HIS A 111 -11.07 1.26 -7.93
C HIS A 111 -11.56 0.37 -9.08
N GLU A 112 -11.83 -0.91 -8.86
CA GLU A 112 -12.40 -1.81 -9.87
C GLU A 112 -13.78 -1.32 -10.33
N ALA A 113 -14.67 -0.98 -9.39
CA ALA A 113 -15.99 -0.45 -9.71
C ALA A 113 -15.92 0.86 -10.51
N VAL A 114 -14.93 1.72 -10.23
CA VAL A 114 -14.63 2.93 -11.02
C VAL A 114 -14.11 2.54 -12.41
N GLY A 115 -13.23 1.55 -12.49
CA GLY A 115 -12.68 1.00 -13.72
C GLY A 115 -13.77 0.50 -14.66
N ASP A 116 -14.64 -0.36 -14.16
CA ASP A 116 -15.77 -0.94 -14.88
C ASP A 116 -16.71 0.14 -15.44
N ALA A 117 -17.04 1.13 -14.60
CA ALA A 117 -17.90 2.23 -15.01
C ALA A 117 -17.27 3.10 -16.12
N LEU A 118 -15.96 3.30 -16.08
CA LEU A 118 -15.22 4.06 -17.09
C LEU A 118 -15.02 3.25 -18.37
N GLN A 119 -14.66 1.97 -18.26
CA GLN A 119 -14.49 1.07 -19.40
C GLN A 119 -15.79 0.93 -20.18
N GLY A 120 -16.91 0.71 -19.49
CA GLY A 120 -18.23 0.63 -20.11
C GLY A 120 -18.66 1.90 -20.85
N LYS A 121 -18.10 3.07 -20.49
CA LYS A 121 -18.42 4.36 -21.09
C LYS A 121 -17.47 4.77 -22.22
N PHE A 122 -16.18 4.44 -22.10
CA PHE A 122 -15.13 4.97 -22.97
C PHE A 122 -14.44 3.90 -23.83
N ASP A 123 -14.79 2.61 -23.70
CA ASP A 123 -14.17 1.47 -24.41
C ASP A 123 -12.64 1.52 -24.35
N THR A 124 -12.11 1.70 -23.13
CA THR A 124 -10.67 1.86 -22.87
C THR A 124 -9.91 0.57 -23.19
N LYS A 125 -8.69 0.69 -23.75
CA LYS A 125 -7.88 -0.41 -24.28
C LYS A 125 -6.38 -0.19 -24.03
N GLY A 126 -5.59 -1.22 -24.25
CA GLY A 126 -4.15 -1.17 -24.09
C GLY A 126 -3.74 -0.88 -22.66
N ILE A 127 -2.85 0.08 -22.48
CA ILE A 127 -2.36 0.51 -21.16
C ILE A 127 -3.45 1.16 -20.27
N LEU A 128 -4.61 1.49 -20.82
CA LEU A 128 -5.77 2.00 -20.09
C LEU A 128 -6.91 0.96 -20.04
N TYR A 129 -6.61 -0.30 -20.24
CA TYR A 129 -7.58 -1.40 -20.10
C TYR A 129 -8.24 -1.32 -18.71
N PHE A 130 -7.44 -1.18 -17.67
CA PHE A 130 -7.90 -0.86 -16.31
C PHE A 130 -8.06 0.66 -16.16
N ALA A 131 -9.25 1.15 -16.50
CA ALA A 131 -9.51 2.58 -16.69
C ALA A 131 -9.43 3.42 -15.40
N TRP A 132 -9.51 2.79 -14.21
CA TRP A 132 -9.41 3.46 -12.91
C TRP A 132 -8.04 4.14 -12.70
N VAL A 133 -6.98 3.64 -13.34
CA VAL A 133 -5.61 4.18 -13.21
C VAL A 133 -5.56 5.66 -13.56
N ALA A 134 -6.32 6.10 -14.58
CA ALA A 134 -6.28 7.49 -15.03
C ALA A 134 -6.74 8.50 -13.95
N PRO A 135 -7.94 8.39 -13.35
CA PRO A 135 -8.35 9.31 -12.29
C PRO A 135 -7.49 9.20 -11.02
N TYR A 136 -7.01 8.00 -10.65
CA TYR A 136 -6.14 7.84 -9.49
C TYR A 136 -4.77 8.47 -9.71
N ALA A 137 -4.16 8.32 -10.89
CA ALA A 137 -2.90 8.98 -11.24
C ALA A 137 -3.02 10.52 -11.16
N VAL A 138 -4.14 11.09 -11.63
CA VAL A 138 -4.41 12.53 -11.49
C VAL A 138 -4.53 12.93 -10.02
N ALA A 139 -5.25 12.15 -9.20
CA ALA A 139 -5.39 12.42 -7.77
C ALA A 139 -4.04 12.37 -7.04
N VAL A 140 -3.20 11.35 -7.34
CA VAL A 140 -1.84 11.22 -6.79
C VAL A 140 -0.95 12.38 -7.21
N ALA A 141 -0.98 12.80 -8.48
CA ALA A 141 -0.22 13.95 -8.97
C ALA A 141 -0.66 15.25 -8.27
N ALA A 142 -1.96 15.49 -8.14
CA ALA A 142 -2.49 16.65 -7.44
C ALA A 142 -2.10 16.65 -5.95
N LEU A 143 -2.21 15.50 -5.28
CA LEU A 143 -1.76 15.34 -3.90
C LEU A 143 -0.26 15.64 -3.77
N GLY A 144 0.57 15.08 -4.67
CA GLY A 144 2.00 15.33 -4.69
C GLY A 144 2.35 16.81 -4.80
N LEU A 145 1.66 17.55 -5.68
CA LEU A 145 1.86 19.00 -5.84
C LEU A 145 1.48 19.78 -4.56
N ILE A 146 0.35 19.45 -3.94
CA ILE A 146 -0.11 20.07 -2.69
C ILE A 146 0.87 19.82 -1.55
N TYR A 147 1.52 18.64 -1.55
CA TYR A 147 2.43 18.23 -0.48
C TYR A 147 3.89 18.69 -0.66
N ILE A 148 4.24 19.38 -1.75
CA ILE A 148 5.61 19.91 -1.95
C ILE A 148 6.12 20.72 -0.75
N PRO A 149 5.36 21.69 -0.18
CA PRO A 149 5.85 22.44 0.97
C PRO A 149 6.05 21.58 2.23
N PHE A 150 5.17 20.60 2.45
CA PHE A 150 5.27 19.63 3.53
C PHE A 150 6.53 18.78 3.41
N PHE A 151 6.80 18.19 2.24
CA PHE A 151 8.01 17.38 2.02
C PHE A 151 9.30 18.17 2.16
N ARG A 152 9.27 19.46 1.80
CA ARG A 152 10.45 20.35 1.97
C ARG A 152 10.75 20.65 3.44
N ASP A 153 9.76 20.62 4.31
CA ASP A 153 9.89 20.84 5.76
C ASP A 153 10.39 19.59 6.51
N LEU A 154 10.18 18.40 5.95
CA LEU A 154 10.67 17.16 6.54
C LEU A 154 12.20 17.06 6.48
N ASP A 155 12.79 16.48 7.54
CA ASP A 155 14.21 16.10 7.49
C ASP A 155 14.50 15.13 6.33
N SER A 156 15.74 15.13 5.85
CA SER A 156 16.13 14.39 4.65
C SER A 156 15.95 12.87 4.80
N ARG A 157 16.13 12.33 6.00
CA ARG A 157 15.99 10.89 6.26
C ARG A 157 14.53 10.44 6.14
N THR A 158 13.63 11.16 6.78
CA THR A 158 12.18 10.90 6.71
C THR A 158 11.67 11.10 5.29
N ARG A 159 12.02 12.23 4.67
CA ARG A 159 11.62 12.54 3.30
C ARG A 159 12.07 11.47 2.31
N ASN A 160 13.33 11.05 2.35
CA ASN A 160 13.84 10.02 1.46
C ASN A 160 13.16 8.66 1.71
N GLY A 161 12.90 8.31 2.97
CA GLY A 161 12.15 7.11 3.32
C GLY A 161 10.74 7.10 2.71
N PHE A 162 10.05 8.24 2.75
CA PHE A 162 8.71 8.40 2.17
C PHE A 162 8.76 8.34 0.64
N PHE A 163 9.74 8.98 0.00
CA PHE A 163 9.87 8.91 -1.46
C PHE A 163 10.21 7.51 -1.97
N ILE A 164 11.07 6.77 -1.28
CA ILE A 164 11.38 5.38 -1.63
C ILE A 164 10.12 4.52 -1.50
N ALA A 165 9.41 4.64 -0.39
CA ALA A 165 8.18 3.91 -0.16
C ALA A 165 7.10 4.23 -1.22
N ALA A 166 6.90 5.53 -1.51
CA ALA A 166 5.96 5.97 -2.53
C ALA A 166 6.37 5.50 -3.94
N ALA A 167 7.67 5.54 -4.28
CA ALA A 167 8.15 5.06 -5.57
C ALA A 167 7.88 3.56 -5.74
N VAL A 168 8.15 2.74 -4.71
CA VAL A 168 7.88 1.30 -4.76
C VAL A 168 6.37 1.04 -4.89
N TYR A 169 5.56 1.66 -4.02
CA TYR A 169 4.10 1.49 -4.04
C TYR A 169 3.49 1.92 -5.39
N LEU A 170 3.79 3.13 -5.86
CA LEU A 170 3.21 3.65 -7.10
C LEU A 170 3.72 2.95 -8.37
N THR A 171 4.92 2.36 -8.33
CA THR A 171 5.38 1.52 -9.43
C THR A 171 4.58 0.22 -9.49
N GLY A 172 4.20 -0.37 -8.36
CA GLY A 172 3.21 -1.44 -8.30
C GLY A 172 1.85 -0.93 -8.80
N ALA A 173 1.12 -0.24 -7.93
CA ALA A 173 -0.28 0.15 -8.11
C ALA A 173 -0.62 0.92 -9.41
N VAL A 174 0.32 1.63 -9.99
CA VAL A 174 0.07 2.40 -11.23
C VAL A 174 0.93 1.88 -12.38
N GLY A 175 2.21 1.62 -12.11
CA GLY A 175 3.16 1.25 -13.16
C GLY A 175 2.93 -0.15 -13.72
N MET A 176 2.73 -1.14 -12.84
CA MET A 176 2.47 -2.52 -13.26
C MET A 176 1.09 -2.67 -13.87
N GLU A 177 0.08 -2.05 -13.25
CA GLU A 177 -1.30 -2.04 -13.75
C GLU A 177 -1.42 -1.57 -15.22
N LEU A 178 -0.66 -0.53 -15.60
CA LEU A 178 -0.60 -0.09 -17.01
C LEU A 178 -0.05 -1.16 -17.96
N ILE A 179 0.93 -1.95 -17.48
CA ILE A 179 1.53 -3.04 -18.26
C ILE A 179 0.57 -4.23 -18.31
N GLU A 180 -0.06 -4.54 -17.19
CA GLU A 180 -1.05 -5.60 -17.04
C GLU A 180 -2.25 -5.39 -17.93
N GLY A 181 -2.77 -4.18 -18.02
CA GLY A 181 -3.86 -3.83 -18.91
C GLY A 181 -3.54 -4.16 -20.38
N ALA A 182 -2.33 -3.85 -20.86
CA ALA A 182 -1.92 -4.19 -22.21
C ALA A 182 -1.76 -5.72 -22.42
N ILE A 183 -1.33 -6.45 -21.39
CA ILE A 183 -1.19 -7.91 -21.43
C ILE A 183 -2.56 -8.57 -21.38
N ALA A 184 -3.44 -8.13 -20.45
CA ALA A 184 -4.80 -8.64 -20.32
C ALA A 184 -5.59 -8.53 -21.62
N GLU A 185 -5.50 -7.39 -22.32
CA GLU A 185 -6.12 -7.23 -23.64
C GLU A 185 -5.54 -8.20 -24.71
N SER A 186 -4.26 -8.52 -24.61
CA SER A 186 -3.58 -9.32 -25.63
C SER A 186 -3.75 -10.84 -25.47
N CYS A 187 -3.73 -11.36 -24.26
CA CYS A 187 -3.80 -12.81 -24.00
C CYS A 187 -5.06 -13.26 -23.25
N GLY A 188 -5.88 -12.32 -22.74
CA GLY A 188 -6.99 -12.61 -21.85
C GLY A 188 -6.54 -12.91 -20.42
N GLU A 189 -7.50 -12.97 -19.51
CA GLU A 189 -7.29 -13.28 -18.09
C GLU A 189 -8.00 -14.61 -17.73
N PRO A 190 -7.31 -15.53 -17.03
CA PRO A 190 -5.89 -15.50 -16.68
C PRO A 190 -4.97 -16.00 -17.80
N CYS A 191 -3.76 -15.39 -17.89
CA CYS A 191 -2.65 -15.96 -18.68
C CYS A 191 -1.36 -15.85 -17.85
N TRP A 192 -0.36 -16.71 -18.10
CA TRP A 192 0.82 -16.74 -17.24
C TRP A 192 1.60 -15.41 -17.17
N PRO A 193 1.73 -14.59 -18.26
CA PRO A 193 2.38 -13.29 -18.13
C PRO A 193 1.62 -12.32 -17.24
N PHE A 194 0.28 -12.31 -17.32
CA PHE A 194 -0.59 -11.52 -16.48
C PHE A 194 -0.40 -11.89 -14.99
N VAL A 195 -0.53 -13.18 -14.66
CA VAL A 195 -0.34 -13.68 -13.28
C VAL A 195 1.03 -13.33 -12.72
N PHE A 196 2.08 -13.38 -13.55
CA PHE A 196 3.44 -12.98 -13.15
C PHE A 196 3.54 -11.49 -12.82
N LEU A 197 2.90 -10.63 -13.61
CA LEU A 197 2.89 -9.18 -13.38
C LEU A 197 2.13 -8.82 -12.10
N VAL A 198 0.91 -9.36 -11.92
CA VAL A 198 0.12 -9.22 -10.68
C VAL A 198 0.94 -9.64 -9.45
N THR A 199 1.72 -10.73 -9.55
CA THR A 199 2.60 -11.15 -8.44
C THR A 199 3.63 -10.07 -8.08
N ILE A 200 4.20 -9.38 -9.08
CA ILE A 200 5.17 -8.30 -8.87
C ILE A 200 4.45 -7.08 -8.30
N GLU A 201 3.33 -6.69 -8.88
CA GLU A 201 2.50 -5.56 -8.46
C GLU A 201 2.16 -5.64 -6.99
N GLU A 202 1.45 -6.68 -6.58
CA GLU A 202 1.01 -6.90 -5.21
C GLU A 202 2.17 -6.97 -4.21
N THR A 203 3.28 -7.63 -4.62
CA THR A 203 4.49 -7.64 -3.81
C THR A 203 5.05 -6.23 -3.62
N MET A 204 5.07 -5.41 -4.67
CA MET A 204 5.57 -4.03 -4.61
C MET A 204 4.66 -3.14 -3.76
N GLU A 205 3.36 -3.31 -3.83
CA GLU A 205 2.41 -2.58 -3.00
C GLU A 205 2.63 -2.88 -1.52
N MET A 206 2.59 -4.15 -1.13
CA MET A 206 2.86 -4.56 0.25
C MET A 206 4.22 -4.06 0.75
N LEU A 207 5.28 -4.17 -0.06
CA LEU A 207 6.62 -3.67 0.27
C LEU A 207 6.64 -2.16 0.41
N GLY A 208 5.97 -1.43 -0.47
CA GLY A 208 5.87 0.03 -0.43
C GLY A 208 5.23 0.51 0.87
N VAL A 209 4.08 -0.07 1.26
CA VAL A 209 3.41 0.28 2.51
C VAL A 209 4.23 -0.13 3.73
N ALA A 210 4.87 -1.30 3.72
CA ALA A 210 5.74 -1.74 4.82
C ALA A 210 6.95 -0.81 5.01
N LEU A 211 7.58 -0.34 3.92
CA LEU A 211 8.63 0.67 3.94
C LEU A 211 8.12 2.01 4.49
N PHE A 212 6.91 2.39 4.14
CA PHE A 212 6.29 3.62 4.62
C PHE A 212 5.99 3.55 6.12
N ILE A 213 5.42 2.46 6.63
CA ILE A 213 5.20 2.24 8.08
C ILE A 213 6.53 2.32 8.83
N ARG A 214 7.58 1.68 8.31
CA ARG A 214 8.91 1.75 8.91
C ARG A 214 9.44 3.19 8.99
N ALA A 215 9.24 3.98 7.95
CA ALA A 215 9.64 5.38 7.93
C ALA A 215 8.83 6.24 8.92
N GLN A 216 7.52 5.99 9.05
CA GLN A 216 6.65 6.63 10.04
C GLN A 216 7.09 6.33 11.49
N ILE A 217 7.39 5.06 11.79
CA ILE A 217 7.86 4.67 13.13
C ILE A 217 9.25 5.25 13.42
N ALA A 218 10.12 5.34 12.40
CA ALA A 218 11.41 6.02 12.57
C ALA A 218 11.24 7.52 12.86
N TYR A 219 10.26 8.17 12.22
CA TYR A 219 9.90 9.57 12.47
C TYR A 219 9.40 9.78 13.90
N LEU A 220 8.51 8.90 14.40
CA LEU A 220 8.01 8.95 15.77
C LEU A 220 9.08 8.69 16.83
N GLY A 221 10.02 7.80 16.53
CA GLY A 221 11.09 7.39 17.43
C GLY A 221 12.31 8.33 17.44
N ASP A 222 12.30 9.44 16.71
CA ASP A 222 13.40 10.38 16.67
C ASP A 222 13.52 11.14 18.01
N PRO A 223 14.64 10.97 18.76
CA PRO A 223 14.84 11.62 20.06
C PRO A 223 14.87 13.17 19.98
N GLN A 224 15.12 13.73 18.81
CA GLN A 224 15.12 15.18 18.59
C GLN A 224 13.71 15.76 18.52
N ARG A 225 12.69 14.89 18.30
CA ARG A 225 11.28 15.26 18.26
C ARG A 225 10.65 15.07 19.65
N LYS A 226 10.25 16.15 20.29
CA LYS A 226 9.54 16.11 21.58
C LYS A 226 8.06 15.78 21.38
N LEU A 227 7.75 14.77 20.57
CA LEU A 227 6.37 14.32 20.41
C LEU A 227 5.98 13.53 21.67
N SER A 228 5.14 14.10 22.49
CA SER A 228 4.56 13.43 23.66
C SER A 228 3.09 13.14 23.43
N PHE A 229 2.69 11.88 23.61
CA PHE A 229 1.28 11.51 23.61
C PHE A 229 0.71 11.76 25.01
N VAL A 230 -0.18 12.74 25.14
CA VAL A 230 -0.96 12.98 26.35
C VAL A 230 -2.37 12.48 26.07
N PHE A 231 -2.73 11.33 26.63
CA PHE A 231 -4.12 10.86 26.63
C PHE A 231 -4.81 11.51 27.85
N GLN A 232 -5.80 12.35 27.61
CA GLN A 232 -6.67 12.91 28.63
C GLN A 232 -7.85 11.99 28.89
#